data_89361f7d0c20289fbdb1563dc38c1e83
#
_entry.id   89361f7d0c20289fbdb1563dc38c1e83
#
_cell.length_a   1.000
_cell.length_b   1.000
_cell.length_c   1.000
_cell.angle_alpha   90.00
_cell.angle_beta   90.00
_cell.angle_gamma   90.00
#
_symmetry.space_group_name_H-M   'P 1'
#
loop_
_entity.id
_entity.type
_entity.pdbx_description
1 polymer ?
#
loop_
_entity_poly.entity_id
_entity_poly.type
_entity_poly.pdbx_seq_one_letter_code
_entity_poly.pdbx_strand_id
1 'polypeptide(L)'
;MDIYSFDNVTMLVDQRPITGYAEGSTVKIEDNEDSILPKVGLDGSVSYAGNSNRSAKVTFTLSQDSASLPYLRRIAQARKTFPLVVRDATTGSGFILQSENCAILKMPPIERGKEISGGEITIYVPRADMQ
;
A
#
# COMPACT_ATOMS: atom_id res chain seq x y z
N MET A 1 27.18 0.29 7.09
CA MET A 1 26.10 1.20 6.68
C MET A 1 25.11 0.45 5.82
N ASP A 2 23.88 0.41 6.26
CA ASP A 2 22.84 -0.28 5.51
C ASP A 2 22.33 0.63 4.41
N ILE A 3 22.39 0.16 3.18
CA ILE A 3 21.84 0.88 2.04
C ILE A 3 20.42 0.34 1.82
N TYR A 4 19.45 1.22 1.87
CA TYR A 4 18.07 0.84 1.56
C TYR A 4 17.97 0.44 0.09
N SER A 5 17.47 -0.76 -0.15
CA SER A 5 17.28 -1.28 -1.50
C SER A 5 15.83 -1.72 -1.67
N PHE A 6 15.23 -1.42 -2.80
CA PHE A 6 13.89 -1.89 -3.11
C PHE A 6 13.81 -3.41 -3.19
N ASP A 7 14.95 -4.09 -3.38
CA ASP A 7 14.99 -5.55 -3.39
C ASP A 7 14.59 -6.16 -2.04
N ASN A 8 14.68 -5.39 -0.96
CA ASN A 8 14.28 -5.84 0.36
C ASN A 8 12.78 -5.79 0.58
N VAL A 9 12.04 -5.13 -0.31
CA VAL A 9 10.59 -4.98 -0.18
C VAL A 9 9.89 -6.03 -1.03
N THR A 10 9.02 -6.80 -0.41
CA THR A 10 8.24 -7.84 -1.09
C THR A 10 6.76 -7.56 -0.85
N MET A 11 5.96 -7.60 -1.91
CA MET A 11 4.53 -7.45 -1.82
C MET A 11 3.84 -8.67 -2.41
N LEU A 12 2.93 -9.27 -1.64
CA LEU A 12 2.13 -10.40 -2.08
C LEU A 12 0.66 -9.99 -2.12
N VAL A 13 0.06 -10.07 -3.29
CA VAL A 13 -1.36 -9.84 -3.49
C VAL A 13 -2.01 -11.18 -3.76
N ASP A 14 -2.89 -11.61 -2.86
CA ASP A 14 -3.53 -12.93 -2.92
C ASP A 14 -2.47 -14.04 -3.09
N GLN A 15 -1.39 -13.94 -2.29
CA GLN A 15 -0.26 -14.88 -2.26
C GLN A 15 0.61 -14.87 -3.52
N ARG A 16 0.40 -13.93 -4.43
CA ARG A 16 1.22 -13.82 -5.65
C ARG A 16 2.16 -12.62 -5.54
N PRO A 17 3.48 -12.81 -5.71
CA PRO A 17 4.43 -11.70 -5.68
C PRO A 17 4.17 -10.70 -6.80
N ILE A 18 4.26 -9.42 -6.47
CA ILE A 18 4.13 -8.33 -7.44
C ILE A 18 5.53 -7.93 -7.89
N THR A 19 5.73 -7.82 -9.18
CA THR A 19 7.02 -7.51 -9.81
C THR A 19 6.85 -6.42 -10.87
N GLY A 20 7.98 -5.94 -11.40
CA GLY A 20 7.97 -4.98 -12.48
C GLY A 20 7.71 -3.55 -12.02
N TYR A 21 8.24 -3.17 -10.86
CA TYR A 21 8.11 -1.81 -10.35
C TYR A 21 8.80 -0.81 -11.28
N ALA A 22 8.21 0.37 -11.41
CA ALA A 22 8.80 1.44 -12.22
C ALA A 22 10.09 1.96 -11.58
N GLU A 23 11.01 2.46 -12.40
CA GLU A 23 12.25 3.05 -11.92
C GLU A 23 11.95 4.21 -10.98
N GLY A 24 12.64 4.22 -9.84
CA GLY A 24 12.44 5.27 -8.84
C GLY A 24 11.15 5.17 -8.04
N SER A 25 10.37 4.09 -8.22
CA SER A 25 9.11 3.94 -7.50
C SER A 25 9.35 3.59 -6.04
N THR A 26 8.35 3.92 -5.22
CA THR A 26 8.34 3.58 -3.80
C THR A 26 7.01 2.90 -3.47
N VAL A 27 7.01 2.11 -2.41
CA VAL A 27 5.78 1.59 -1.82
C VAL A 27 5.45 2.49 -0.64
N LYS A 28 4.31 3.16 -0.70
CA LYS A 28 3.89 4.09 0.34
C LYS A 28 2.70 3.51 1.09
N ILE A 29 2.80 3.48 2.41
CA ILE A 29 1.72 3.06 3.29
C ILE A 29 1.32 4.27 4.10
N GLU A 30 0.05 4.66 4.03
CA GLU A 30 -0.44 5.87 4.68
C GLU A 30 -1.75 5.57 5.40
N ASP A 31 -1.81 5.91 6.69
CA ASP A 31 -3.05 5.79 7.45
C ASP A 31 -4.09 6.77 6.92
N ASN A 32 -5.34 6.33 6.84
CA ASN A 32 -6.42 7.16 6.32
C ASN A 32 -6.88 8.20 7.32
N GLU A 33 -6.77 7.93 8.62
CA GLU A 33 -7.22 8.83 9.68
C GLU A 33 -6.22 8.83 10.84
N ASP A 34 -6.33 9.83 11.69
CA ASP A 34 -5.50 9.93 12.87
C ASP A 34 -5.83 8.82 13.86
N SER A 35 -4.78 8.25 14.48
CA SER A 35 -4.94 7.17 15.47
C SER A 35 -5.56 7.67 16.76
N ILE A 36 -5.29 8.93 17.13
CA ILE A 36 -5.77 9.54 18.34
C ILE A 36 -6.54 10.79 17.97
N LEU A 37 -7.74 10.92 18.54
CA LEU A 37 -8.61 12.06 18.29
C LEU A 37 -8.60 12.96 19.53
N PRO A 38 -7.93 14.13 19.46
CA PRO A 38 -7.95 15.06 20.58
C PRO A 38 -9.30 15.79 20.65
N LYS A 39 -9.77 16.02 21.87
CA LYS A 39 -10.98 16.79 22.13
C LYS A 39 -10.65 17.91 23.10
N VAL A 40 -11.01 19.13 22.73
CA VAL A 40 -10.76 20.33 23.56
C VAL A 40 -12.06 20.79 24.18
N GLY A 41 -12.09 20.87 25.53
CA GLY A 41 -13.23 21.37 26.26
C GLY A 41 -13.29 22.90 26.24
N LEU A 42 -14.43 23.45 26.69
CA LEU A 42 -14.63 24.90 26.74
C LEU A 42 -13.64 25.60 27.68
N ASP A 43 -13.14 24.89 28.68
CA ASP A 43 -12.15 25.41 29.63
C ASP A 43 -10.71 25.26 29.15
N GLY A 44 -10.50 24.76 27.93
CA GLY A 44 -9.18 24.51 27.37
C GLY A 44 -8.58 23.17 27.74
N SER A 45 -9.28 22.34 28.50
CA SER A 45 -8.78 21.00 28.82
C SER A 45 -8.79 20.11 27.56
N VAL A 46 -7.80 19.20 27.47
CA VAL A 46 -7.64 18.32 26.33
C VAL A 46 -7.81 16.87 26.78
N SER A 47 -8.65 16.14 26.11
CA SER A 47 -8.78 14.70 26.29
C SER A 47 -8.50 13.98 24.95
N TYR A 48 -8.11 12.73 25.04
CA TYR A 48 -7.76 11.92 23.86
C TYR A 48 -8.66 10.71 23.78
N ALA A 49 -9.13 10.43 22.57
CA ALA A 49 -9.89 9.22 22.28
C ALA A 49 -9.16 8.41 21.21
N GLY A 50 -9.15 7.10 21.35
CA GLY A 50 -8.62 6.22 20.31
C GLY A 50 -9.55 6.17 19.11
N ASN A 51 -8.98 6.18 17.92
CA ASN A 51 -9.76 6.02 16.70
C ASN A 51 -9.85 4.54 16.36
N SER A 52 -11.06 4.00 16.22
CA SER A 52 -11.26 2.60 15.86
C SER A 52 -11.01 2.33 14.38
N ASN A 53 -10.94 3.36 13.56
CA ASN A 53 -10.64 3.20 12.14
C ASN A 53 -9.13 3.07 11.96
N ARG A 54 -8.68 1.85 11.63
CA ARG A 54 -7.26 1.54 11.40
C ARG A 54 -6.96 1.28 9.93
N SER A 55 -7.77 1.82 9.04
CA SER A 55 -7.56 1.63 7.62
C SER A 55 -6.39 2.44 7.11
N ALA A 56 -5.80 1.97 6.03
CA ALA A 56 -4.67 2.61 5.37
C ALA A 56 -4.79 2.43 3.87
N LYS A 57 -3.99 3.18 3.13
CA LYS A 57 -3.82 3.01 1.69
C LYS A 57 -2.38 2.62 1.40
N VAL A 58 -2.22 1.62 0.55
CA VAL A 58 -0.92 1.23 0.01
C VAL A 58 -0.87 1.69 -1.43
N THR A 59 0.10 2.52 -1.75
CA THR A 59 0.27 3.09 -3.09
C THR A 59 1.64 2.70 -3.62
N PHE A 60 1.67 2.22 -4.85
CA PHE A 60 2.92 1.84 -5.51
C PHE A 60 2.78 2.02 -7.01
N THR A 61 3.92 2.09 -7.70
CA THR A 61 3.96 2.33 -9.14
C THR A 61 4.60 1.15 -9.84
N LEU A 62 3.91 0.58 -10.82
CA LEU A 62 4.45 -0.49 -11.67
C LEU A 62 4.74 0.06 -13.06
N SER A 63 5.75 -0.51 -13.72
CA SER A 63 6.03 -0.20 -15.11
C SER A 63 4.89 -0.72 -15.99
N GLN A 64 4.60 -0.01 -17.08
CA GLN A 64 3.51 -0.39 -17.99
C GLN A 64 3.72 -1.77 -18.63
N ASP A 65 4.96 -2.27 -18.65
CA ASP A 65 5.27 -3.60 -19.16
C ASP A 65 5.31 -4.67 -18.06
N SER A 66 4.92 -4.33 -16.83
CA SER A 66 4.93 -5.28 -15.72
C SER A 66 3.95 -6.43 -15.97
N ALA A 67 4.42 -7.66 -15.76
CA ALA A 67 3.58 -8.85 -15.87
C ALA A 67 2.52 -8.92 -14.77
N SER A 68 2.68 -8.16 -13.69
CA SER A 68 1.71 -8.12 -12.59
C SER A 68 0.50 -7.25 -12.92
N LEU A 69 0.61 -6.30 -13.86
CA LEU A 69 -0.50 -5.41 -14.19
C LEU A 69 -1.76 -6.15 -14.68
N PRO A 70 -1.67 -7.10 -15.64
CA PRO A 70 -2.87 -7.83 -16.06
C PRO A 70 -3.52 -8.60 -14.91
N TYR A 71 -2.73 -9.16 -14.02
CA TYR A 71 -3.22 -9.89 -12.86
C TYR A 71 -4.01 -8.96 -11.93
N LEU A 72 -3.43 -7.80 -11.58
CA LEU A 72 -4.08 -6.83 -10.72
C LEU A 72 -5.33 -6.25 -11.38
N ARG A 73 -5.29 -6.02 -12.69
CA ARG A 73 -6.44 -5.50 -13.42
C ARG A 73 -7.61 -6.47 -13.39
N ARG A 74 -7.35 -7.78 -13.49
CA ARG A 74 -8.40 -8.78 -13.36
C ARG A 74 -9.05 -8.77 -11.99
N ILE A 75 -8.24 -8.63 -10.93
CA ILE A 75 -8.77 -8.53 -9.56
C ILE A 75 -9.62 -7.27 -9.42
N ALA A 76 -9.16 -6.14 -9.95
CA ALA A 76 -9.88 -4.88 -9.86
C ALA A 76 -11.21 -4.92 -10.61
N GLN A 77 -11.23 -5.52 -11.80
CA GLN A 77 -12.45 -5.65 -12.60
C GLN A 77 -13.47 -6.59 -11.95
N ALA A 78 -12.99 -7.63 -11.30
CA ALA A 78 -13.84 -8.56 -10.57
C ALA A 78 -14.30 -7.99 -9.22
N ARG A 79 -13.76 -6.86 -8.79
CA ARG A 79 -14.04 -6.24 -7.50
C ARG A 79 -13.84 -7.22 -6.35
N LYS A 80 -12.79 -8.03 -6.46
CA LYS A 80 -12.48 -9.07 -5.51
C LYS A 80 -11.65 -8.50 -4.36
N THR A 81 -11.95 -8.92 -3.14
CA THR A 81 -11.06 -8.67 -2.00
C THR A 81 -10.01 -9.76 -1.89
N PHE A 82 -8.88 -9.44 -1.28
CA PHE A 82 -7.74 -10.36 -1.21
C PHE A 82 -6.89 -10.08 0.03
N PRO A 83 -6.12 -11.08 0.50
CA PRO A 83 -5.10 -10.82 1.51
C PRO A 83 -3.91 -10.09 0.89
N LEU A 84 -3.35 -9.15 1.65
CA LEU A 84 -2.17 -8.38 1.25
C LEU A 84 -1.07 -8.55 2.28
N VAL A 85 0.14 -8.82 1.81
CA VAL A 85 1.34 -8.84 2.64
C VAL A 85 2.36 -7.90 2.02
N VAL A 86 2.86 -6.94 2.80
CA VAL A 86 3.97 -6.08 2.41
C VAL A 86 5.07 -6.26 3.44
N ARG A 87 6.22 -6.68 3.00
CA ARG A 87 7.33 -6.97 3.89
C ARG A 87 8.57 -6.21 3.43
N ASP A 88 9.20 -5.53 4.38
CA ASP A 88 10.52 -4.94 4.20
C ASP A 88 11.50 -5.69 5.10
N ALA A 89 12.47 -6.34 4.49
CA ALA A 89 13.47 -7.15 5.20
C ALA A 89 14.71 -6.35 5.60
N THR A 90 14.69 -5.02 5.46
CA THR A 90 15.83 -4.18 5.82
C THR A 90 16.12 -4.27 7.31
N THR A 91 17.39 -4.51 7.65
CA THR A 91 17.80 -4.62 9.05
C THR A 91 17.64 -3.29 9.78
N GLY A 92 16.94 -3.33 10.91
CA GLY A 92 16.76 -2.17 11.79
C GLY A 92 15.57 -1.26 11.43
N SER A 93 15.10 -1.27 10.19
CA SER A 93 13.97 -0.44 9.77
C SER A 93 12.88 -1.23 9.05
N GLY A 94 12.97 -2.56 9.09
CA GLY A 94 12.02 -3.42 8.41
C GLY A 94 10.65 -3.45 9.07
N PHE A 95 9.65 -3.87 8.31
CA PHE A 95 8.29 -4.02 8.82
C PHE A 95 7.58 -5.15 8.06
N ILE A 96 6.49 -5.60 8.63
CA ILE A 96 5.56 -6.53 7.96
C ILE A 96 4.17 -5.96 8.13
N LEU A 97 3.51 -5.67 7.01
CA LEU A 97 2.08 -5.36 6.96
C LEU A 97 1.34 -6.57 6.44
N GLN A 98 0.37 -7.03 7.19
CA GLN A 98 -0.43 -8.18 6.80
C GLN A 98 -1.89 -7.90 7.10
N SER A 99 -2.75 -8.01 6.09
CA SER A 99 -4.17 -7.70 6.25
C SER A 99 -5.00 -8.52 5.27
N GLU A 100 -6.21 -8.83 5.68
CA GLU A 100 -7.18 -9.53 4.84
C GLU A 100 -8.25 -8.57 4.35
N ASN A 101 -8.99 -8.96 3.33
CA ASN A 101 -10.09 -8.20 2.75
C ASN A 101 -9.66 -6.83 2.20
N CYS A 102 -8.44 -6.76 1.67
CA CYS A 102 -7.97 -5.58 0.96
C CYS A 102 -8.61 -5.51 -0.42
N ALA A 103 -8.70 -4.31 -0.97
CA ALA A 103 -9.31 -4.10 -2.28
C ALA A 103 -8.52 -3.06 -3.08
N ILE A 104 -8.48 -3.24 -4.39
CA ILE A 104 -7.88 -2.26 -5.28
C ILE A 104 -8.90 -1.14 -5.48
N LEU A 105 -8.53 0.07 -5.06
CA LEU A 105 -9.39 1.24 -5.23
C LEU A 105 -9.29 1.80 -6.64
N LYS A 106 -8.08 1.82 -7.20
CA LYS A 106 -7.86 2.47 -8.48
C LYS A 106 -6.69 1.81 -9.22
N MET A 107 -6.92 1.48 -10.47
CA MET A 107 -5.88 1.06 -11.39
C MET A 107 -5.44 2.25 -12.24
N PRO A 108 -4.18 2.26 -12.71
CA PRO A 108 -3.71 3.36 -13.56
C PRO A 108 -4.35 3.31 -14.94
N PRO A 109 -4.41 4.45 -15.65
CA PRO A 109 -4.81 4.43 -17.05
C PRO A 109 -3.82 3.65 -17.88
N ILE A 110 -4.30 3.08 -18.97
CA ILE A 110 -3.45 2.35 -19.91
C ILE A 110 -2.82 3.35 -20.87
N GLU A 111 -1.50 3.44 -20.84
CA GLU A 111 -0.74 4.32 -21.73
C GLU A 111 0.32 3.50 -22.47
N ARG A 112 0.43 3.75 -23.73
CA ARG A 112 1.46 3.15 -24.58
C ARG A 112 2.08 4.24 -25.44
N GLY A 113 3.39 4.35 -25.40
CA GLY A 113 4.14 5.36 -26.13
C GLY A 113 5.54 4.86 -26.39
N LYS A 114 6.39 5.76 -26.87
CA LYS A 114 7.80 5.42 -27.17
C LYS A 114 8.58 5.10 -25.91
N GLU A 115 8.22 5.71 -24.78
CA GLU A 115 8.88 5.48 -23.50
C GLU A 115 7.95 4.69 -22.60
N ILE A 116 8.54 3.81 -21.76
CA ILE A 116 7.79 3.06 -20.79
C ILE A 116 7.51 3.98 -19.59
N SER A 117 6.24 4.22 -19.34
CA SER A 117 5.81 5.03 -18.20
C SER A 117 5.38 4.13 -17.04
N GLY A 118 5.26 4.72 -15.86
CA GLY A 118 4.75 4.03 -14.69
C GLY A 118 3.27 4.29 -14.49
N GLY A 119 2.59 3.35 -13.85
CA GLY A 119 1.21 3.49 -13.45
C GLY A 119 1.05 3.28 -11.96
N GLU A 120 0.33 4.19 -11.29
CA GLU A 120 0.13 4.15 -9.85
C GLU A 120 -1.10 3.34 -9.49
N ILE A 121 -0.94 2.43 -8.55
CA ILE A 121 -2.00 1.54 -8.06
C ILE A 121 -2.23 1.85 -6.59
N THR A 122 -3.51 1.97 -6.19
CA THR A 122 -3.89 2.23 -4.81
C THR A 122 -4.71 1.07 -4.28
N ILE A 123 -4.29 0.52 -3.14
CA ILE A 123 -4.97 -0.58 -2.46
C ILE A 123 -5.48 -0.08 -1.12
N TYR A 124 -6.75 -0.34 -0.83
CA TYR A 124 -7.35 -0.05 0.47
C TYR A 124 -7.10 -1.22 1.42
N VAL A 125 -6.56 -0.91 2.59
CA VAL A 125 -6.30 -1.89 3.64
C VAL A 125 -7.22 -1.56 4.81
N PRO A 126 -8.23 -2.41 5.10
CA PRO A 126 -9.21 -2.07 6.14
C PRO A 126 -8.63 -2.08 7.54
N ARG A 127 -7.56 -2.84 7.77
CA ARG A 127 -6.91 -2.88 9.07
C ARG A 127 -5.40 -3.02 8.87
N ALA A 128 -4.69 -1.93 9.07
CA ALA A 128 -3.25 -1.86 8.85
C ALA A 128 -2.50 -2.18 10.15
N ASP A 129 -2.36 -3.47 10.44
CA ASP A 129 -1.56 -3.93 11.57
C ASP A 129 -0.15 -4.22 11.07
N MET A 130 0.83 -3.48 11.59
CA MET A 130 2.24 -3.66 11.25
C MET A 130 3.02 -4.17 12.44
N GLN A 131 4.01 -5.00 12.13
CA GLN A 131 4.92 -5.54 13.12
C GLN A 131 6.36 -5.16 12.82
#